data_8a3390c0a58046131e8747fb1e59e9bf
#
_entry.id   8a3390c0a58046131e8747fb1e59e9bf
#
_cell.length_a   1.000
_cell.length_b   1.000
_cell.length_c   1.000
_cell.angle_alpha   90.00
_cell.angle_beta   90.00
_cell.angle_gamma   90.00
#
_symmetry.space_group_name_H-M   'P 1'
#
loop_
_entity.id
_entity.type
_entity.pdbx_description
1 polymer ?
#
loop_
_entity_poly.entity_id
_entity_poly.type
_entity_poly.pdbx_seq_one_letter_code
_entity_poly.pdbx_strand_id
1 'polypeptide(L)'
;MAEIAESKNFIHAFIEEDIAEGGRFAGQTVHTRFPPEPNGYLHIGHCKALIIDFGTAEKFGGLCNLRMDDTNPTKEDVEFVDAIKEDIRWLGFDWGDRFYFGSDYFEKDYEYAVELIKKGLAYVCELTPDQFKEYRGDLNTPAISPFRDRPIEESLDLFARMRAGEFEDNQYTLRAKIDLASGNFNMRDPVIYRIRHMHHHRQGNKWCIYPMYDFAHPIQDALEGITHSLCSLEFENHRPLYNWVVENVSVPHHPRQIEFARLGIDHTVLSKRKLRALVENGYVSGWDDPRMPTLCGLRRRGYTPKSIRNFCDRVGVAKSPNTIEYGFLEYCLREDLNETAQRVMAVLKPIKLTITNYPEGQSETFEIENNPNDPEAGTRTITFSRDLWIEADDFLAEPVPKYKRLYPQGPECRLKGAYIISCTGCVKDENGNVTEVLATYDPDSRGGDPADGRKVKGATIHWVDANNCADAEVRQYSNLFDDSDPDAAGKDFLACLNPNSLEILTGCKVETSLKDAKAPASYQFMRLGYFCPDNKDSSADHLVFNRSVSLKDSYKPNN
;
A
#
# COMPACT_ATOMS: atom_id res chain seq x y z
N MET A 1 1.14 14.21 28.04
CA MET A 1 1.09 13.97 26.59
C MET A 1 1.56 15.26 25.93
N ALA A 2 2.73 15.24 25.29
CA ALA A 2 3.19 16.40 24.53
C ALA A 2 2.29 16.51 23.29
N GLU A 3 1.65 17.67 23.11
CA GLU A 3 1.00 18.01 21.83
C GLU A 3 2.07 17.90 20.74
N ILE A 4 1.92 16.91 19.87
CA ILE A 4 2.70 16.83 18.64
C ILE A 4 2.25 18.05 17.83
N ALA A 5 3.15 19.03 17.65
CA ALA A 5 2.88 20.19 16.81
C ALA A 5 2.46 19.67 15.43
N GLU A 6 1.23 19.99 15.00
CA GLU A 6 0.73 19.67 13.66
C GLU A 6 1.77 20.14 12.64
N SER A 7 2.36 19.21 11.93
CA SER A 7 3.23 19.52 10.79
C SER A 7 2.43 20.41 9.84
N LYS A 8 2.88 21.65 9.61
CA LYS A 8 2.19 22.59 8.73
C LYS A 8 2.20 22.01 7.30
N ASN A 9 1.11 21.37 6.91
CA ASN A 9 0.89 20.93 5.56
C ASN A 9 0.74 22.16 4.66
N PHE A 10 1.72 22.41 3.79
CA PHE A 10 1.73 23.60 2.93
C PHE A 10 0.55 23.62 1.95
N ILE A 11 0.02 22.45 1.54
CA ILE A 11 -1.18 22.37 0.69
C ILE A 11 -2.37 22.96 1.45
N HIS A 12 -2.54 22.59 2.71
CA HIS A 12 -3.62 23.12 3.53
C HIS A 12 -3.48 24.63 3.73
N ALA A 13 -2.26 25.14 3.93
CA ALA A 13 -2.03 26.58 4.03
C ALA A 13 -2.45 27.33 2.74
N PHE A 14 -2.13 26.80 1.57
CA PHE A 14 -2.57 27.37 0.29
C PHE A 14 -4.09 27.33 0.12
N ILE A 15 -4.71 26.23 0.55
CA ILE A 15 -6.18 26.10 0.50
C ILE A 15 -6.84 27.11 1.44
N GLU A 16 -6.34 27.28 2.67
CA GLU A 16 -6.82 28.26 3.63
C GLU A 16 -6.75 29.70 3.08
N GLU A 17 -5.65 30.05 2.40
CA GLU A 17 -5.51 31.34 1.71
C GLU A 17 -6.54 31.48 0.56
N ASP A 18 -6.73 30.45 -0.24
CA ASP A 18 -7.60 30.48 -1.43
C ASP A 18 -9.09 30.57 -1.08
N ILE A 19 -9.52 29.96 0.04
CA ILE A 19 -10.94 29.99 0.48
C ILE A 19 -11.26 31.16 1.42
N ALA A 20 -10.24 31.87 1.92
CA ALA A 20 -10.43 33.05 2.76
C ALA A 20 -11.18 34.18 2.01
N GLU A 21 -11.69 35.15 2.74
CA GLU A 21 -12.35 36.33 2.15
C GLU A 21 -11.38 37.08 1.20
N GLY A 22 -11.80 37.23 -0.04
CA GLY A 22 -10.99 37.81 -1.12
C GLY A 22 -10.00 36.83 -1.78
N GLY A 23 -9.94 35.59 -1.33
CA GLY A 23 -9.14 34.54 -1.94
C GLY A 23 -9.76 34.03 -3.26
N ARG A 24 -8.98 33.26 -4.01
CA ARG A 24 -9.33 32.76 -5.35
C ARG A 24 -10.63 31.94 -5.36
N PHE A 25 -10.90 31.19 -4.30
CA PHE A 25 -12.07 30.31 -4.14
C PHE A 25 -12.92 30.70 -2.93
N ALA A 26 -12.94 32.01 -2.59
CA ALA A 26 -13.75 32.51 -1.47
C ALA A 26 -15.22 32.09 -1.59
N GLY A 27 -15.73 31.45 -0.53
CA GLY A 27 -17.11 30.96 -0.47
C GLY A 27 -17.41 29.71 -1.30
N GLN A 28 -16.40 29.09 -1.93
CA GLN A 28 -16.55 27.83 -2.64
C GLN A 28 -16.19 26.64 -1.75
N THR A 29 -16.82 25.50 -1.99
CA THR A 29 -16.46 24.23 -1.36
C THR A 29 -15.14 23.72 -1.94
N VAL A 30 -14.22 23.31 -1.08
CA VAL A 30 -12.97 22.68 -1.51
C VAL A 30 -13.30 21.40 -2.26
N HIS A 31 -12.80 21.27 -3.48
CA HIS A 31 -13.08 20.13 -4.34
C HIS A 31 -11.77 19.63 -4.95
N THR A 32 -11.41 18.42 -4.59
CA THR A 32 -10.22 17.69 -5.07
C THR A 32 -10.63 16.52 -5.94
N ARG A 33 -9.67 15.80 -6.49
CA ARG A 33 -9.92 14.55 -7.22
C ARG A 33 -8.71 13.62 -7.14
N PHE A 34 -8.96 12.32 -7.10
CA PHE A 34 -7.95 11.28 -7.28
C PHE A 34 -8.12 10.67 -8.68
N PRO A 35 -7.15 10.84 -9.62
CA PRO A 35 -7.29 10.43 -11.01
C PRO A 35 -6.36 9.25 -11.36
N PRO A 36 -6.59 8.03 -10.84
CA PRO A 36 -5.72 6.91 -11.17
C PRO A 36 -5.91 6.44 -12.61
N GLU A 37 -4.80 6.04 -13.27
CA GLU A 37 -4.88 5.29 -14.52
C GLU A 37 -5.30 3.84 -14.22
N PRO A 38 -6.36 3.29 -14.87
CA PRO A 38 -6.83 1.92 -14.64
C PRO A 38 -5.95 0.88 -15.39
N ASN A 39 -4.64 0.88 -15.14
CA ASN A 39 -3.65 0.05 -15.81
C ASN A 39 -2.79 -0.78 -14.84
N GLY A 40 -3.21 -0.92 -13.58
CA GLY A 40 -2.56 -1.70 -12.54
C GLY A 40 -3.19 -1.50 -11.18
N TYR A 41 -2.81 -2.35 -10.23
CA TYR A 41 -3.22 -2.26 -8.84
C TYR A 41 -2.59 -1.06 -8.14
N LEU A 42 -3.31 -0.48 -7.17
CA LEU A 42 -2.74 0.55 -6.30
C LEU A 42 -1.65 -0.03 -5.38
N HIS A 43 -0.66 0.76 -5.06
CA HIS A 43 0.42 0.42 -4.14
C HIS A 43 0.61 1.52 -3.10
N ILE A 44 1.45 1.28 -2.11
CA ILE A 44 1.69 2.22 -0.99
C ILE A 44 2.06 3.64 -1.45
N GLY A 45 2.73 3.79 -2.61
CA GLY A 45 3.02 5.10 -3.20
C GLY A 45 1.77 5.89 -3.60
N HIS A 46 0.72 5.19 -4.07
CA HIS A 46 -0.57 5.81 -4.39
C HIS A 46 -1.35 6.20 -3.13
N CYS A 47 -1.15 5.49 -2.00
CA CYS A 47 -1.83 5.80 -0.75
C CYS A 47 -1.55 7.22 -0.29
N LYS A 48 -0.31 7.70 -0.44
CA LYS A 48 0.04 9.07 -0.07
C LYS A 48 -0.79 10.09 -0.87
N ALA A 49 -0.88 9.93 -2.20
CA ALA A 49 -1.68 10.79 -3.05
C ALA A 49 -3.17 10.71 -2.69
N LEU A 50 -3.69 9.49 -2.52
CA LEU A 50 -5.08 9.23 -2.17
C LEU A 50 -5.46 9.88 -0.82
N ILE A 51 -4.60 9.75 0.19
CA ILE A 51 -4.81 10.38 1.51
C ILE A 51 -4.70 11.90 1.41
N ILE A 52 -3.82 12.44 0.55
CA ILE A 52 -3.74 13.89 0.32
C ILE A 52 -5.03 14.37 -0.36
N ASP A 53 -5.50 13.71 -1.41
CA ASP A 53 -6.68 14.14 -2.17
C ASP A 53 -7.97 14.01 -1.35
N PHE A 54 -8.29 12.82 -0.84
CA PHE A 54 -9.48 12.57 -0.04
C PHE A 54 -9.40 13.18 1.37
N GLY A 55 -8.25 13.06 2.04
CA GLY A 55 -8.07 13.60 3.38
C GLY A 55 -8.10 15.12 3.41
N THR A 56 -7.62 15.81 2.36
CA THR A 56 -7.80 17.27 2.22
C THR A 56 -9.27 17.62 2.08
N ALA A 57 -10.03 16.90 1.25
CA ALA A 57 -11.47 17.11 1.14
C ALA A 57 -12.17 16.90 2.49
N GLU A 58 -11.88 15.80 3.19
CA GLU A 58 -12.43 15.52 4.53
C GLU A 58 -12.13 16.66 5.52
N LYS A 59 -10.87 17.14 5.57
CA LYS A 59 -10.43 18.20 6.49
C LYS A 59 -11.19 19.50 6.30
N PHE A 60 -11.48 19.87 5.05
CA PHE A 60 -12.16 21.13 4.72
C PHE A 60 -13.69 20.97 4.56
N GLY A 61 -14.26 19.81 4.89
CA GLY A 61 -15.68 19.52 4.68
C GLY A 61 -16.09 19.60 3.20
N GLY A 62 -15.16 19.30 2.32
CA GLY A 62 -15.26 19.42 0.88
C GLY A 62 -15.62 18.11 0.18
N LEU A 63 -15.31 18.05 -1.11
CA LEU A 63 -15.62 16.92 -2.00
C LEU A 63 -14.33 16.37 -2.62
N CYS A 64 -14.30 15.07 -2.89
CA CYS A 64 -13.26 14.44 -3.70
C CYS A 64 -13.89 13.55 -4.77
N ASN A 65 -13.50 13.74 -6.03
CA ASN A 65 -13.94 12.90 -7.14
C ASN A 65 -12.98 11.72 -7.32
N LEU A 66 -13.51 10.58 -7.75
CA LEU A 66 -12.73 9.49 -8.32
C LEU A 66 -12.90 9.55 -9.84
N ARG A 67 -11.84 9.92 -10.57
CA ARG A 67 -11.85 9.95 -12.03
C ARG A 67 -10.81 8.98 -12.57
N MET A 68 -11.25 7.92 -13.23
CA MET A 68 -10.34 7.03 -13.95
C MET A 68 -9.75 7.78 -15.15
N ASP A 69 -8.42 7.97 -15.15
CA ASP A 69 -7.72 8.53 -16.30
C ASP A 69 -7.52 7.46 -17.36
N ASP A 70 -8.54 7.28 -18.18
CA ASP A 70 -8.60 6.36 -19.30
C ASP A 70 -8.46 7.07 -20.66
N THR A 71 -7.72 8.16 -20.71
CA THR A 71 -7.48 8.92 -21.94
C THR A 71 -6.53 8.20 -22.92
N ASN A 72 -5.75 7.23 -22.46
CA ASN A 72 -4.84 6.45 -23.28
C ASN A 72 -5.40 5.03 -23.56
N PRO A 73 -5.79 4.69 -24.79
CA PRO A 73 -6.48 3.43 -25.12
C PRO A 73 -5.61 2.16 -24.96
N THR A 74 -4.30 2.28 -24.67
CA THR A 74 -3.35 1.20 -24.88
C THR A 74 -3.23 0.20 -23.73
N LYS A 75 -3.84 0.40 -22.54
CA LYS A 75 -3.45 -0.36 -21.34
C LYS A 75 -4.53 -0.56 -20.27
N GLU A 76 -5.80 -0.46 -20.59
CA GLU A 76 -6.87 -0.37 -19.59
C GLU A 76 -7.67 -1.66 -19.49
N ASP A 77 -7.94 -2.11 -18.24
CA ASP A 77 -8.73 -3.29 -17.93
C ASP A 77 -9.76 -2.98 -16.83
N VAL A 78 -10.96 -3.55 -16.98
CA VAL A 78 -12.06 -3.44 -16.02
C VAL A 78 -11.66 -3.99 -14.65
N GLU A 79 -10.82 -5.03 -14.61
CA GLU A 79 -10.29 -5.62 -13.38
C GLU A 79 -9.60 -4.56 -12.49
N PHE A 80 -8.80 -3.67 -13.10
CA PHE A 80 -8.10 -2.64 -12.32
C PHE A 80 -9.04 -1.55 -11.80
N VAL A 81 -10.10 -1.23 -12.54
CA VAL A 81 -11.13 -0.27 -12.07
C VAL A 81 -11.78 -0.76 -10.79
N ASP A 82 -12.18 -2.03 -10.74
CA ASP A 82 -12.84 -2.61 -9.57
C ASP A 82 -11.88 -2.74 -8.39
N ALA A 83 -10.64 -3.16 -8.64
CA ALA A 83 -9.59 -3.24 -7.63
C ALA A 83 -9.27 -1.86 -7.01
N ILE A 84 -9.19 -0.80 -7.82
CA ILE A 84 -8.98 0.57 -7.35
C ILE A 84 -10.12 1.02 -6.45
N LYS A 85 -11.38 0.78 -6.84
CA LYS A 85 -12.55 1.11 -6.02
C LYS A 85 -12.55 0.37 -4.69
N GLU A 86 -12.22 -0.92 -4.70
CA GLU A 86 -12.13 -1.73 -3.49
C GLU A 86 -11.06 -1.20 -2.54
N ASP A 87 -9.87 -0.89 -3.04
CA ASP A 87 -8.76 -0.38 -2.25
C ASP A 87 -9.07 0.98 -1.61
N ILE A 88 -9.71 1.90 -2.35
CA ILE A 88 -10.11 3.21 -1.82
C ILE A 88 -11.14 3.05 -0.69
N ARG A 89 -12.15 2.20 -0.88
CA ARG A 89 -13.16 1.91 0.15
C ARG A 89 -12.55 1.21 1.36
N TRP A 90 -11.62 0.30 1.13
CA TRP A 90 -10.91 -0.37 2.22
C TRP A 90 -10.11 0.62 3.07
N LEU A 91 -9.51 1.65 2.47
CA LEU A 91 -8.86 2.73 3.21
C LEU A 91 -9.83 3.64 3.96
N GLY A 92 -11.14 3.45 3.81
CA GLY A 92 -12.19 4.22 4.48
C GLY A 92 -12.60 5.50 3.77
N PHE A 93 -12.27 5.63 2.49
CA PHE A 93 -12.70 6.77 1.66
C PHE A 93 -13.87 6.42 0.76
N ASP A 94 -14.69 7.42 0.46
CA ASP A 94 -15.83 7.31 -0.43
C ASP A 94 -15.94 8.56 -1.31
N TRP A 95 -16.22 8.33 -2.58
CA TRP A 95 -16.48 9.39 -3.57
C TRP A 95 -17.98 9.65 -3.78
N GLY A 96 -18.87 8.88 -3.17
CA GLY A 96 -20.33 8.96 -3.36
C GLY A 96 -20.72 8.65 -4.80
N ASP A 97 -21.44 9.55 -5.44
CA ASP A 97 -21.85 9.49 -6.86
C ASP A 97 -20.85 10.16 -7.83
N ARG A 98 -19.75 10.71 -7.30
CA ARG A 98 -18.72 11.45 -8.06
C ARG A 98 -17.66 10.51 -8.65
N PHE A 99 -18.11 9.59 -9.49
CA PHE A 99 -17.26 8.65 -10.22
C PHE A 99 -17.30 8.94 -11.71
N TYR A 100 -16.15 9.22 -12.30
CA TYR A 100 -16.01 9.67 -13.67
C TYR A 100 -14.92 8.89 -14.41
N PHE A 101 -14.96 8.97 -15.74
CA PHE A 101 -13.90 8.51 -16.62
C PHE A 101 -13.44 9.67 -17.50
N GLY A 102 -12.15 9.78 -17.76
CA GLY A 102 -11.59 10.77 -18.67
C GLY A 102 -12.19 10.65 -20.08
N SER A 103 -12.45 9.40 -20.53
CA SER A 103 -13.08 9.16 -21.83
C SER A 103 -14.52 9.67 -21.98
N ASP A 104 -15.21 10.00 -20.90
CA ASP A 104 -16.55 10.61 -20.96
C ASP A 104 -16.50 12.06 -21.48
N TYR A 105 -15.32 12.69 -21.42
CA TYR A 105 -15.10 14.08 -21.83
C TYR A 105 -14.54 14.24 -23.25
N PHE A 106 -14.26 13.17 -24.00
CA PHE A 106 -13.61 13.23 -25.32
C PHE A 106 -14.30 14.18 -26.31
N GLU A 107 -15.64 14.28 -26.27
CA GLU A 107 -16.36 15.22 -27.13
C GLU A 107 -16.09 16.67 -26.71
N LYS A 108 -16.05 16.93 -25.40
CA LYS A 108 -15.74 18.27 -24.86
C LYS A 108 -14.29 18.66 -25.12
N ASP A 109 -13.36 17.72 -24.91
CA ASP A 109 -11.95 17.93 -25.22
C ASP A 109 -11.77 18.29 -26.71
N TYR A 110 -12.50 17.61 -27.62
CA TYR A 110 -12.48 17.92 -29.04
C TYR A 110 -13.06 19.32 -29.33
N GLU A 111 -14.21 19.68 -28.73
CA GLU A 111 -14.80 21.01 -28.88
C GLU A 111 -13.85 22.14 -28.47
N TYR A 112 -13.14 21.97 -27.34
CA TYR A 112 -12.15 22.95 -26.86
C TYR A 112 -10.88 22.98 -27.73
N ALA A 113 -10.47 21.86 -28.31
CA ALA A 113 -9.38 21.84 -29.28
C ALA A 113 -9.75 22.62 -30.55
N VAL A 114 -10.97 22.46 -31.06
CA VAL A 114 -11.52 23.26 -32.18
C VAL A 114 -11.58 24.75 -31.81
N GLU A 115 -11.93 25.09 -30.57
CA GLU A 115 -11.93 26.46 -30.09
C GLU A 115 -10.53 27.07 -30.15
N LEU A 116 -9.50 26.37 -29.70
CA LEU A 116 -8.11 26.82 -29.80
C LEU A 116 -7.66 27.04 -31.23
N ILE A 117 -8.02 26.16 -32.18
CA ILE A 117 -7.72 26.36 -33.60
C ILE A 117 -8.38 27.65 -34.11
N LYS A 118 -9.66 27.86 -33.82
CA LYS A 118 -10.41 29.07 -34.23
C LYS A 118 -9.79 30.35 -33.67
N LYS A 119 -9.23 30.31 -32.47
CA LYS A 119 -8.49 31.41 -31.86
C LYS A 119 -7.09 31.61 -32.43
N GLY A 120 -6.61 30.74 -33.31
CA GLY A 120 -5.26 30.76 -33.83
C GLY A 120 -4.23 30.32 -32.79
N LEU A 121 -4.63 29.60 -31.74
CA LEU A 121 -3.83 29.12 -30.63
C LEU A 121 -3.51 27.62 -30.73
N ALA A 122 -3.89 26.97 -31.81
CA ALA A 122 -3.48 25.62 -32.15
C ALA A 122 -3.41 25.43 -33.66
N TYR A 123 -2.57 24.50 -34.11
CA TYR A 123 -2.37 24.18 -35.52
C TYR A 123 -2.07 22.70 -35.72
N VAL A 124 -2.44 22.17 -36.90
CA VAL A 124 -2.12 20.79 -37.28
C VAL A 124 -0.70 20.71 -37.85
N CYS A 125 0.09 19.78 -37.34
CA CYS A 125 1.50 19.57 -37.66
C CYS A 125 1.72 18.20 -38.29
N GLU A 126 2.55 18.15 -39.34
CA GLU A 126 2.88 16.91 -40.08
C GLU A 126 4.24 16.32 -39.67
N LEU A 127 4.92 16.91 -38.69
CA LEU A 127 6.21 16.36 -38.21
C LEU A 127 5.97 14.98 -37.57
N THR A 128 6.67 13.98 -38.09
CA THR A 128 6.75 12.67 -37.45
C THR A 128 7.51 12.77 -36.12
N PRO A 129 7.38 11.78 -35.22
CA PRO A 129 8.11 11.79 -33.93
C PRO A 129 9.64 11.92 -34.09
N ASP A 130 10.22 11.37 -35.15
CA ASP A 130 11.68 11.48 -35.41
C ASP A 130 12.07 12.85 -35.94
N GLN A 131 11.33 13.38 -36.92
CA GLN A 131 11.49 14.75 -37.37
C GLN A 131 11.32 15.75 -36.24
N PHE A 132 10.35 15.52 -35.34
CA PHE A 132 10.12 16.37 -34.19
C PHE A 132 11.35 16.50 -33.29
N LYS A 133 12.14 15.44 -33.10
CA LYS A 133 13.40 15.50 -32.33
C LYS A 133 14.40 16.48 -32.93
N GLU A 134 14.48 16.55 -34.26
CA GLU A 134 15.35 17.47 -34.97
C GLU A 134 14.86 18.91 -34.83
N TYR A 135 13.55 19.14 -34.90
CA TYR A 135 12.95 20.47 -34.85
C TYR A 135 12.74 21.02 -33.43
N ARG A 136 12.90 20.17 -32.40
CA ARG A 136 12.59 20.48 -30.99
C ARG A 136 13.52 21.57 -30.41
N GLY A 137 14.74 21.70 -30.98
CA GLY A 137 15.79 22.55 -30.40
C GLY A 137 16.34 21.97 -29.07
N ASP A 138 17.17 22.79 -28.42
CA ASP A 138 17.75 22.50 -27.10
C ASP A 138 17.60 23.74 -26.18
N LEU A 139 18.28 23.75 -25.02
CA LEU A 139 18.18 24.86 -24.07
C LEU A 139 18.61 26.19 -24.64
N ASN A 140 19.52 26.20 -25.64
CA ASN A 140 20.11 27.42 -26.26
C ASN A 140 19.49 27.70 -27.62
N THR A 141 18.85 26.72 -28.26
CA THR A 141 18.31 26.81 -29.62
C THR A 141 16.78 26.67 -29.55
N PRO A 142 16.02 27.70 -29.98
CA PRO A 142 14.58 27.60 -30.07
C PRO A 142 14.12 26.42 -30.92
N ALA A 143 12.93 25.87 -30.61
CA ALA A 143 12.26 24.93 -31.48
C ALA A 143 11.87 25.62 -32.81
N ILE A 144 11.70 24.83 -33.86
CA ILE A 144 11.20 25.30 -35.16
C ILE A 144 9.94 24.46 -35.49
N SER A 145 8.90 25.08 -36.03
CA SER A 145 7.75 24.36 -36.57
C SER A 145 7.38 24.95 -37.94
N PRO A 146 7.63 24.22 -39.04
CA PRO A 146 7.31 24.69 -40.38
C PRO A 146 5.82 24.83 -40.64
N PHE A 147 4.99 24.23 -39.79
CA PHE A 147 3.50 24.22 -39.92
C PHE A 147 2.82 25.23 -38.98
N ARG A 148 3.57 25.99 -38.18
CA ARG A 148 3.04 26.88 -37.13
C ARG A 148 2.11 27.97 -37.67
N ASP A 149 2.36 28.41 -38.88
CA ASP A 149 1.59 29.47 -39.53
C ASP A 149 0.58 28.93 -40.56
N ARG A 150 0.22 27.64 -40.46
CA ARG A 150 -0.85 27.04 -41.26
C ARG A 150 -2.15 27.83 -41.08
N PRO A 151 -2.90 28.12 -42.16
CA PRO A 151 -4.19 28.81 -42.05
C PRO A 151 -5.17 28.10 -41.10
N ILE A 152 -5.96 28.88 -40.40
CA ILE A 152 -6.95 28.37 -39.44
C ILE A 152 -7.92 27.38 -40.11
N GLU A 153 -8.43 27.75 -41.30
CA GLU A 153 -9.36 26.93 -42.07
C GLU A 153 -8.76 25.58 -42.46
N GLU A 154 -7.49 25.57 -42.86
CA GLU A 154 -6.77 24.35 -43.20
C GLU A 154 -6.56 23.45 -41.97
N SER A 155 -6.17 24.05 -40.82
CA SER A 155 -6.05 23.30 -39.57
C SER A 155 -7.38 22.74 -39.08
N LEU A 156 -8.48 23.45 -39.26
CA LEU A 156 -9.85 22.97 -38.95
C LEU A 156 -10.23 21.80 -39.83
N ASP A 157 -9.99 21.88 -41.16
CA ASP A 157 -10.30 20.81 -42.11
C ASP A 157 -9.47 19.55 -41.76
N LEU A 158 -8.15 19.70 -41.61
CA LEU A 158 -7.28 18.59 -41.27
C LEU A 158 -7.64 17.94 -39.91
N PHE A 159 -7.98 18.72 -38.87
CA PHE A 159 -8.37 18.18 -37.60
C PHE A 159 -9.69 17.43 -37.64
N ALA A 160 -10.65 17.90 -38.42
CA ALA A 160 -11.90 17.17 -38.67
C ALA A 160 -11.66 15.85 -39.40
N ARG A 161 -10.77 15.84 -40.38
CA ARG A 161 -10.37 14.62 -41.13
C ARG A 161 -9.54 13.65 -40.29
N MET A 162 -8.69 14.16 -39.35
CA MET A 162 -8.05 13.32 -38.34
C MET A 162 -9.11 12.57 -37.51
N ARG A 163 -10.16 13.26 -37.05
CA ARG A 163 -11.26 12.65 -36.33
C ARG A 163 -12.04 11.63 -37.18
N ALA A 164 -12.19 11.91 -38.49
CA ALA A 164 -12.86 11.01 -39.43
C ALA A 164 -12.07 9.74 -39.74
N GLY A 165 -10.81 9.64 -39.29
CA GLY A 165 -9.95 8.45 -39.50
C GLY A 165 -9.34 8.36 -40.89
N GLU A 166 -9.17 9.50 -41.58
CA GLU A 166 -8.60 9.54 -42.93
C GLU A 166 -7.08 9.36 -42.96
N PHE A 167 -6.41 9.46 -41.81
CA PHE A 167 -4.94 9.48 -41.71
C PHE A 167 -4.42 8.36 -40.84
N GLU A 168 -3.21 7.92 -41.13
CA GLU A 168 -2.52 6.88 -40.37
C GLU A 168 -2.00 7.38 -39.01
N ASP A 169 -1.69 6.43 -38.11
CA ASP A 169 -1.09 6.72 -36.81
C ASP A 169 0.17 7.56 -36.97
N ASN A 170 0.30 8.60 -36.14
CA ASN A 170 1.42 9.54 -36.13
C ASN A 170 1.63 10.38 -37.42
N GLN A 171 0.72 10.34 -38.38
CA GLN A 171 0.82 11.15 -39.60
C GLN A 171 0.60 12.63 -39.30
N TYR A 172 -0.37 12.95 -38.44
CA TYR A 172 -0.67 14.31 -38.00
C TYR A 172 -0.80 14.37 -36.48
N THR A 173 -0.47 15.54 -35.94
CA THR A 173 -0.74 15.91 -34.54
C THR A 173 -1.34 17.30 -34.47
N LEU A 174 -2.16 17.57 -33.45
CA LEU A 174 -2.53 18.95 -33.13
C LEU A 174 -1.59 19.48 -32.06
N ARG A 175 -1.05 20.69 -32.28
CA ARG A 175 -0.14 21.37 -31.37
C ARG A 175 -0.75 22.68 -30.87
N ALA A 176 -0.52 22.97 -29.59
CA ALA A 176 -0.75 24.31 -29.06
C ALA A 176 0.28 25.30 -29.63
N LYS A 177 -0.14 26.54 -29.90
CA LYS A 177 0.72 27.62 -30.40
C LYS A 177 1.09 28.54 -29.24
N ILE A 178 2.23 28.30 -28.60
CA ILE A 178 2.65 28.98 -27.37
C ILE A 178 3.97 29.75 -27.59
N ASP A 179 5.12 29.14 -27.26
CA ASP A 179 6.43 29.81 -27.36
C ASP A 179 7.53 28.80 -27.70
N LEU A 180 8.02 28.87 -28.92
CA LEU A 180 9.12 27.98 -29.42
C LEU A 180 10.46 28.23 -28.74
N ALA A 181 10.66 29.36 -28.07
CA ALA A 181 11.89 29.75 -27.39
C ALA A 181 11.82 29.51 -25.86
N SER A 182 10.72 29.00 -25.33
CA SER A 182 10.55 28.77 -23.89
C SER A 182 11.67 27.90 -23.32
N GLY A 183 12.17 28.26 -22.13
CA GLY A 183 13.08 27.40 -21.36
C GLY A 183 12.40 26.11 -20.85
N ASN A 184 11.09 26.12 -20.77
CA ASN A 184 10.29 24.94 -20.44
C ASN A 184 9.84 24.22 -21.73
N PHE A 185 10.35 23.03 -21.96
CA PHE A 185 10.02 22.25 -23.17
C PHE A 185 8.52 21.93 -23.29
N ASN A 186 7.79 21.84 -22.20
CA ASN A 186 6.33 21.63 -22.21
C ASN A 186 5.56 22.83 -22.80
N MET A 187 6.21 24.01 -22.93
CA MET A 187 5.63 25.23 -23.51
C MET A 187 6.04 25.48 -24.96
N ARG A 188 6.93 24.62 -25.53
CA ARG A 188 7.42 24.75 -26.91
C ARG A 188 6.45 24.10 -27.91
N ASP A 189 5.30 24.70 -28.11
CA ASP A 189 4.23 24.22 -28.98
C ASP A 189 3.95 22.71 -28.78
N PRO A 190 3.52 22.29 -27.58
CA PRO A 190 3.33 20.90 -27.24
C PRO A 190 2.23 20.24 -28.08
N VAL A 191 2.35 18.94 -28.30
CA VAL A 191 1.27 18.13 -28.89
C VAL A 191 0.12 18.04 -27.89
N ILE A 192 -1.11 18.35 -28.34
CA ILE A 192 -2.33 18.27 -27.52
C ILE A 192 -3.29 17.19 -28.02
N TYR A 193 -3.17 16.75 -29.29
CA TYR A 193 -3.89 15.58 -29.84
C TYR A 193 -2.97 14.75 -30.74
N ARG A 194 -3.21 13.43 -30.75
CA ARG A 194 -2.53 12.47 -31.63
C ARG A 194 -3.52 11.49 -32.25
N ILE A 195 -3.15 10.91 -33.40
CA ILE A 195 -3.89 9.82 -34.06
C ILE A 195 -3.44 8.49 -33.49
N ARG A 196 -4.41 7.64 -33.11
CA ARG A 196 -4.22 6.27 -32.68
C ARG A 196 -5.43 5.42 -33.05
N HIS A 197 -5.28 4.47 -33.97
CA HIS A 197 -6.31 3.53 -34.35
C HIS A 197 -6.28 2.33 -33.39
N MET A 198 -6.94 2.49 -32.26
CA MET A 198 -7.02 1.46 -31.21
C MET A 198 -8.42 1.37 -30.63
N HIS A 199 -8.83 0.15 -30.28
CA HIS A 199 -10.05 -0.06 -29.51
C HIS A 199 -9.89 0.49 -28.08
N HIS A 200 -10.81 1.34 -27.68
CA HIS A 200 -10.87 1.86 -26.30
C HIS A 200 -11.85 1.04 -25.48
N HIS A 201 -11.49 0.66 -24.26
CA HIS A 201 -12.29 -0.25 -23.42
C HIS A 201 -13.74 0.21 -23.17
N ARG A 202 -14.01 1.53 -23.18
CA ARG A 202 -15.35 2.13 -23.00
C ARG A 202 -15.94 2.73 -24.29
N GLN A 203 -15.12 3.41 -25.07
CA GLN A 203 -15.56 4.12 -26.26
C GLN A 203 -15.54 3.26 -27.52
N GLY A 204 -15.00 2.04 -27.45
CA GLY A 204 -14.89 1.16 -28.61
C GLY A 204 -14.01 1.77 -29.70
N ASN A 205 -14.50 1.72 -30.94
CA ASN A 205 -13.83 2.30 -32.12
C ASN A 205 -14.39 3.67 -32.52
N LYS A 206 -15.09 4.37 -31.62
CA LYS A 206 -15.69 5.70 -31.91
C LYS A 206 -14.63 6.76 -32.18
N TRP A 207 -13.47 6.64 -31.56
CA TRP A 207 -12.39 7.60 -31.63
C TRP A 207 -11.14 6.99 -32.23
N CYS A 208 -10.44 7.75 -33.06
CA CYS A 208 -9.10 7.45 -33.58
C CYS A 208 -8.11 8.59 -33.31
N ILE A 209 -8.56 9.68 -32.67
CA ILE A 209 -7.71 10.73 -32.15
C ILE A 209 -7.94 10.83 -30.63
N TYR A 210 -6.88 11.06 -29.89
CA TYR A 210 -6.90 11.11 -28.43
C TYR A 210 -6.17 12.34 -27.92
N PRO A 211 -6.77 13.05 -26.93
CA PRO A 211 -6.11 14.18 -26.29
C PRO A 211 -4.87 13.70 -25.52
N MET A 212 -3.88 14.54 -25.43
CA MET A 212 -2.76 14.35 -24.53
C MET A 212 -3.16 14.71 -23.09
N TYR A 213 -2.54 14.08 -22.10
CA TYR A 213 -2.80 14.32 -20.68
C TYR A 213 -2.83 15.80 -20.32
N ASP A 214 -1.81 16.57 -20.74
CA ASP A 214 -1.68 17.98 -20.39
C ASP A 214 -2.76 18.89 -20.98
N PHE A 215 -3.51 18.40 -21.94
CA PHE A 215 -4.66 19.10 -22.52
C PHE A 215 -5.99 18.66 -21.91
N ALA A 216 -6.22 17.34 -21.80
CA ALA A 216 -7.48 16.80 -21.28
C ALA A 216 -7.66 17.06 -19.79
N HIS A 217 -6.62 16.87 -19.00
CA HIS A 217 -6.68 16.89 -17.55
C HIS A 217 -7.14 18.24 -16.95
N PRO A 218 -6.57 19.39 -17.37
CA PRO A 218 -7.05 20.71 -16.91
C PRO A 218 -8.50 21.00 -17.31
N ILE A 219 -8.94 20.56 -18.49
CA ILE A 219 -10.32 20.72 -18.98
C ILE A 219 -11.27 19.90 -18.11
N GLN A 220 -10.93 18.64 -17.85
CA GLN A 220 -11.75 17.75 -17.04
C GLN A 220 -11.84 18.23 -15.59
N ASP A 221 -10.75 18.72 -15.01
CA ASP A 221 -10.75 19.34 -13.69
C ASP A 221 -11.69 20.56 -13.65
N ALA A 222 -11.65 21.40 -14.69
CA ALA A 222 -12.51 22.58 -14.79
C ALA A 222 -13.99 22.21 -14.95
N LEU A 223 -14.31 21.20 -15.76
CA LEU A 223 -15.69 20.72 -15.99
C LEU A 223 -16.29 20.06 -14.75
N GLU A 224 -15.47 19.40 -13.93
CA GLU A 224 -15.88 18.79 -12.67
C GLU A 224 -15.94 19.79 -11.50
N GLY A 225 -15.56 21.05 -11.70
CA GLY A 225 -15.55 22.07 -10.65
C GLY A 225 -14.47 21.87 -9.59
N ILE A 226 -13.36 21.22 -9.95
CA ILE A 226 -12.22 21.02 -9.05
C ILE A 226 -11.61 22.38 -8.70
N THR A 227 -11.48 22.66 -7.41
CA THR A 227 -10.82 23.89 -6.94
C THR A 227 -9.30 23.69 -6.87
N HIS A 228 -8.85 22.58 -6.28
CA HIS A 228 -7.45 22.29 -6.07
C HIS A 228 -7.08 20.95 -6.72
N SER A 229 -6.28 21.05 -7.77
CA SER A 229 -5.74 19.93 -8.54
C SER A 229 -4.42 19.50 -7.91
N LEU A 230 -4.47 18.51 -7.01
CA LEU A 230 -3.29 18.04 -6.28
C LEU A 230 -2.59 16.93 -7.10
N CYS A 231 -1.27 17.01 -7.26
CA CYS A 231 -0.52 16.05 -8.06
C CYS A 231 0.94 15.92 -7.59
N SER A 232 1.68 14.97 -8.17
CA SER A 232 3.08 14.76 -7.80
C SER A 232 4.00 15.80 -8.47
N LEU A 233 5.20 16.02 -7.85
CA LEU A 233 6.22 17.00 -8.31
C LEU A 233 6.68 16.82 -9.77
N GLU A 234 6.51 15.64 -10.35
CA GLU A 234 6.83 15.44 -11.76
C GLU A 234 6.03 16.35 -12.70
N PHE A 235 4.87 16.84 -12.26
CA PHE A 235 4.00 17.75 -13.00
C PHE A 235 4.30 19.24 -12.74
N GLU A 236 5.30 19.58 -11.94
CA GLU A 236 5.65 20.98 -11.67
C GLU A 236 5.98 21.75 -12.97
N ASN A 237 6.76 21.15 -13.86
CA ASN A 237 7.08 21.74 -15.16
C ASN A 237 5.90 21.69 -16.16
N HIS A 238 4.84 20.93 -15.88
CA HIS A 238 3.61 20.88 -16.66
C HIS A 238 2.58 21.94 -16.23
N ARG A 239 2.66 22.45 -14.99
CA ARG A 239 1.73 23.46 -14.47
C ARG A 239 1.58 24.73 -15.35
N PRO A 240 2.64 25.29 -15.98
CA PRO A 240 2.46 26.40 -16.91
C PRO A 240 1.56 26.05 -18.09
N LEU A 241 1.66 24.82 -18.63
CA LEU A 241 0.77 24.35 -19.71
C LEU A 241 -0.66 24.13 -19.20
N TYR A 242 -0.82 23.54 -18.02
CA TYR A 242 -2.13 23.40 -17.34
C TYR A 242 -2.84 24.75 -17.24
N ASN A 243 -2.16 25.77 -16.72
CA ASN A 243 -2.70 27.13 -16.59
C ASN A 243 -3.04 27.72 -17.97
N TRP A 244 -2.11 27.57 -18.94
CA TRP A 244 -2.34 28.08 -20.30
C TRP A 244 -3.60 27.49 -20.94
N VAL A 245 -3.86 26.18 -20.75
CA VAL A 245 -5.06 25.53 -21.28
C VAL A 245 -6.32 26.16 -20.69
N VAL A 246 -6.47 26.20 -19.35
CA VAL A 246 -7.68 26.74 -18.72
C VAL A 246 -7.89 28.22 -18.97
N GLU A 247 -6.82 28.99 -19.21
CA GLU A 247 -6.90 30.42 -19.54
C GLU A 247 -7.33 30.69 -20.99
N ASN A 248 -7.11 29.73 -21.91
CA ASN A 248 -7.34 29.93 -23.35
C ASN A 248 -8.54 29.18 -23.90
N VAL A 249 -9.21 28.31 -23.12
CA VAL A 249 -10.48 27.67 -23.48
C VAL A 249 -11.62 28.21 -22.63
N SER A 250 -12.86 28.12 -23.13
CA SER A 250 -14.04 28.67 -22.46
C SER A 250 -14.60 27.71 -21.38
N VAL A 251 -13.73 27.24 -20.49
CA VAL A 251 -14.14 26.39 -19.37
C VAL A 251 -14.85 27.18 -18.27
N PRO A 252 -15.80 26.56 -17.53
CA PRO A 252 -16.60 27.25 -16.53
C PRO A 252 -15.84 27.61 -15.24
N HIS A 253 -14.68 27.02 -15.01
CA HIS A 253 -13.93 27.10 -13.76
C HIS A 253 -12.43 27.01 -14.02
N HIS A 254 -11.61 27.65 -13.17
CA HIS A 254 -10.16 27.64 -13.29
C HIS A 254 -9.52 27.02 -12.03
N PRO A 255 -9.22 25.73 -12.03
CA PRO A 255 -8.58 25.05 -10.91
C PRO A 255 -7.18 25.59 -10.60
N ARG A 256 -6.69 25.34 -9.38
CA ARG A 256 -5.30 25.60 -8.99
C ARG A 256 -4.54 24.29 -8.86
N GLN A 257 -3.51 24.08 -9.68
CA GLN A 257 -2.63 22.93 -9.55
C GLN A 257 -1.59 23.16 -8.43
N ILE A 258 -1.40 22.17 -7.56
CA ILE A 258 -0.43 22.19 -6.47
C ILE A 258 0.28 20.83 -6.45
N GLU A 259 1.62 20.84 -6.43
CA GLU A 259 2.44 19.64 -6.49
C GLU A 259 3.04 19.30 -5.14
N PHE A 260 3.17 17.98 -4.88
CA PHE A 260 3.81 17.41 -3.69
C PHE A 260 4.77 16.28 -4.06
N ALA A 261 5.75 16.02 -3.18
CA ALA A 261 6.72 14.95 -3.39
C ALA A 261 6.07 13.56 -3.27
N ARG A 262 6.43 12.66 -4.19
CA ARG A 262 6.05 11.25 -4.12
C ARG A 262 6.57 10.59 -2.85
N LEU A 263 5.92 9.50 -2.44
CA LEU A 263 6.46 8.60 -1.43
C LEU A 263 7.58 7.75 -2.06
N GLY A 264 8.78 7.87 -1.53
CA GLY A 264 9.85 6.88 -1.68
C GLY A 264 9.87 5.98 -0.45
N ILE A 265 10.06 4.69 -0.64
CA ILE A 265 10.24 3.72 0.45
C ILE A 265 11.36 2.76 0.06
N ASP A 266 12.23 2.45 1.02
CA ASP A 266 13.37 1.57 0.77
C ASP A 266 12.95 0.10 0.62
N HIS A 267 13.87 -0.76 0.21
CA HIS A 267 13.66 -2.20 -0.02
C HIS A 267 12.45 -2.53 -0.92
N THR A 268 12.02 -1.59 -1.77
CA THR A 268 10.76 -1.69 -2.53
C THR A 268 10.90 -1.09 -3.91
N VAL A 269 10.24 -1.66 -4.91
CA VAL A 269 10.03 -1.06 -6.22
C VAL A 269 8.57 -0.61 -6.34
N LEU A 270 8.33 0.59 -6.87
CA LEU A 270 6.99 1.16 -7.07
C LEU A 270 6.65 1.33 -8.55
N SER A 271 7.59 1.04 -9.45
CA SER A 271 7.35 1.09 -10.90
C SER A 271 6.39 -0.01 -11.33
N LYS A 272 5.25 0.35 -11.95
CA LYS A 272 4.25 -0.61 -12.47
C LYS A 272 4.88 -1.67 -13.39
N ARG A 273 5.83 -1.27 -14.25
CA ARG A 273 6.55 -2.20 -15.13
C ARG A 273 7.34 -3.25 -14.34
N LYS A 274 8.04 -2.84 -13.28
CA LYS A 274 8.82 -3.75 -12.43
C LYS A 274 7.90 -4.66 -11.63
N LEU A 275 6.82 -4.13 -11.04
CA LEU A 275 5.82 -4.94 -10.33
C LEU A 275 5.16 -5.98 -11.23
N ARG A 276 4.78 -5.60 -12.45
CA ARG A 276 4.25 -6.52 -13.46
C ARG A 276 5.25 -7.63 -13.78
N ALA A 277 6.53 -7.29 -13.97
CA ALA A 277 7.56 -8.27 -14.25
C ALA A 277 7.74 -9.29 -13.11
N LEU A 278 7.58 -8.89 -11.84
CA LEU A 278 7.59 -9.81 -10.70
C LEU A 278 6.46 -10.83 -10.77
N VAL A 279 5.27 -10.40 -11.15
CA VAL A 279 4.08 -11.27 -11.27
C VAL A 279 4.17 -12.18 -12.50
N GLU A 280 4.45 -11.62 -13.68
CA GLU A 280 4.47 -12.35 -14.95
C GLU A 280 5.59 -13.40 -15.01
N ASN A 281 6.72 -13.16 -14.36
CA ASN A 281 7.84 -14.11 -14.29
C ASN A 281 7.79 -15.05 -13.07
N GLY A 282 6.74 -14.99 -12.25
CA GLY A 282 6.52 -15.92 -11.14
C GLY A 282 7.43 -15.73 -9.93
N TYR A 283 8.05 -14.55 -9.75
CA TYR A 283 8.83 -14.23 -8.54
C TYR A 283 7.94 -14.06 -7.30
N VAL A 284 6.70 -13.69 -7.52
CA VAL A 284 5.64 -13.58 -6.52
C VAL A 284 4.40 -14.33 -7.00
N SER A 285 3.50 -14.72 -6.08
CA SER A 285 2.31 -15.51 -6.38
C SER A 285 1.20 -14.75 -7.13
N GLY A 286 1.29 -13.43 -7.21
CA GLY A 286 0.32 -12.56 -7.86
C GLY A 286 0.41 -11.13 -7.35
N TRP A 287 -0.50 -10.28 -7.80
CA TRP A 287 -0.57 -8.88 -7.39
C TRP A 287 -0.87 -8.70 -5.90
N ASP A 288 -1.53 -9.66 -5.28
CA ASP A 288 -1.86 -9.70 -3.86
C ASP A 288 -0.89 -10.54 -3.02
N ASP A 289 0.27 -10.89 -3.54
CA ASP A 289 1.32 -11.53 -2.74
C ASP A 289 1.67 -10.63 -1.54
N PRO A 290 1.68 -11.17 -0.30
CA PRO A 290 1.97 -10.40 0.90
C PRO A 290 3.34 -9.70 0.94
N ARG A 291 4.25 -10.00 0.01
CA ARG A 291 5.54 -9.33 -0.16
C ARG A 291 5.48 -8.13 -1.11
N MET A 292 4.38 -7.99 -1.85
CA MET A 292 4.18 -6.89 -2.79
C MET A 292 3.77 -5.60 -2.05
N PRO A 293 4.20 -4.43 -2.54
CA PRO A 293 3.80 -3.13 -1.97
C PRO A 293 2.40 -2.70 -2.40
N THR A 294 1.65 -3.54 -3.12
CA THR A 294 0.27 -3.29 -3.53
C THR A 294 -0.66 -3.26 -2.33
N LEU A 295 -1.72 -2.48 -2.39
CA LEU A 295 -2.70 -2.41 -1.30
C LEU A 295 -3.37 -3.75 -1.03
N CYS A 296 -3.71 -4.49 -2.07
CA CYS A 296 -4.25 -5.85 -1.93
C CYS A 296 -3.24 -6.81 -1.29
N GLY A 297 -1.94 -6.68 -1.60
CA GLY A 297 -0.87 -7.46 -0.95
C GLY A 297 -0.69 -7.11 0.51
N LEU A 298 -0.63 -5.81 0.83
CA LEU A 298 -0.54 -5.33 2.21
C LEU A 298 -1.77 -5.77 3.03
N ARG A 299 -2.98 -5.64 2.48
CA ARG A 299 -4.23 -6.11 3.11
C ARG A 299 -4.19 -7.61 3.39
N ARG A 300 -3.76 -8.43 2.44
CA ARG A 300 -3.60 -9.87 2.60
C ARG A 300 -2.55 -10.23 3.66
N ARG A 301 -1.49 -9.42 3.79
CA ARG A 301 -0.48 -9.55 4.86
C ARG A 301 -1.02 -9.15 6.24
N GLY A 302 -2.15 -8.46 6.33
CA GLY A 302 -2.77 -8.05 7.59
C GLY A 302 -2.50 -6.59 7.98
N TYR A 303 -2.10 -5.74 7.03
CA TYR A 303 -2.10 -4.29 7.25
C TYR A 303 -3.52 -3.78 7.40
N THR A 304 -3.70 -2.80 8.27
CA THR A 304 -4.99 -2.16 8.54
C THR A 304 -5.08 -0.80 7.85
N PRO A 305 -6.29 -0.34 7.49
CA PRO A 305 -6.47 1.02 6.98
C PRO A 305 -5.91 2.09 7.93
N LYS A 306 -6.13 1.92 9.24
CA LYS A 306 -5.64 2.84 10.28
C LYS A 306 -4.11 2.93 10.28
N SER A 307 -3.41 1.80 10.18
CA SER A 307 -1.94 1.79 10.16
C SER A 307 -1.36 2.49 8.93
N ILE A 308 -1.98 2.31 7.74
CA ILE A 308 -1.54 2.95 6.49
C ILE A 308 -1.83 4.46 6.53
N ARG A 309 -3.03 4.86 6.99
CA ARG A 309 -3.37 6.29 7.16
C ARG A 309 -2.39 6.96 8.14
N ASN A 310 -2.16 6.37 9.31
CA ASN A 310 -1.20 6.87 10.29
C ASN A 310 0.23 6.98 9.73
N PHE A 311 0.68 5.98 8.96
CA PHE A 311 1.98 6.04 8.29
C PHE A 311 2.06 7.24 7.34
N CYS A 312 1.10 7.43 6.45
CA CYS A 312 1.10 8.53 5.49
C CYS A 312 0.99 9.90 6.17
N ASP A 313 0.18 10.03 7.21
CA ASP A 313 0.03 11.27 7.99
C ASP A 313 1.34 11.65 8.66
N ARG A 314 2.06 10.69 9.23
CA ARG A 314 3.35 10.91 9.91
C ARG A 314 4.51 11.16 8.93
N VAL A 315 4.47 10.56 7.74
CA VAL A 315 5.39 10.91 6.65
C VAL A 315 5.17 12.35 6.20
N GLY A 316 3.93 12.83 6.25
CA GLY A 316 3.56 14.19 5.93
C GLY A 316 3.70 14.55 4.45
N VAL A 317 3.52 15.84 4.15
CA VAL A 317 3.55 16.40 2.80
C VAL A 317 4.78 17.29 2.63
N ALA A 318 5.62 16.98 1.65
CA ALA A 318 6.86 17.70 1.38
C ALA A 318 6.96 18.14 -0.09
N LYS A 319 7.81 19.15 -0.36
CA LYS A 319 8.15 19.61 -1.72
C LYS A 319 9.45 19.00 -2.26
N SER A 320 10.15 18.20 -1.47
CA SER A 320 11.37 17.51 -1.89
C SER A 320 11.22 16.00 -1.73
N PRO A 321 11.70 15.21 -2.70
CA PRO A 321 11.69 13.76 -2.58
C PRO A 321 12.48 13.30 -1.35
N ASN A 322 11.96 12.30 -0.66
CA ASN A 322 12.65 11.60 0.41
C ASN A 322 12.34 10.10 0.34
N THR A 323 13.23 9.28 0.88
CA THR A 323 13.01 7.84 1.02
C THR A 323 12.76 7.53 2.48
N ILE A 324 11.66 6.86 2.75
CA ILE A 324 11.23 6.44 4.09
C ILE A 324 11.65 4.99 4.30
N GLU A 325 12.13 4.67 5.49
CA GLU A 325 12.47 3.30 5.86
C GLU A 325 11.21 2.41 5.89
N TYR A 326 11.26 1.22 5.26
CA TYR A 326 10.16 0.25 5.30
C TYR A 326 9.80 -0.13 6.75
N GLY A 327 10.81 -0.16 7.62
CA GLY A 327 10.63 -0.38 9.06
C GLY A 327 9.65 0.60 9.72
N PHE A 328 9.53 1.84 9.20
CA PHE A 328 8.56 2.80 9.73
C PHE A 328 7.11 2.44 9.37
N LEU A 329 6.87 1.88 8.19
CA LEU A 329 5.56 1.33 7.81
C LEU A 329 5.18 0.16 8.74
N GLU A 330 6.14 -0.75 9.01
CA GLU A 330 5.94 -1.85 9.97
C GLU A 330 5.73 -1.35 11.40
N TYR A 331 6.41 -0.28 11.80
CA TYR A 331 6.22 0.36 13.10
C TYR A 331 4.78 0.86 13.28
N CYS A 332 4.23 1.57 12.29
CA CYS A 332 2.85 2.06 12.34
C CYS A 332 1.82 0.91 12.43
N LEU A 333 2.08 -0.20 11.73
CA LEU A 333 1.25 -1.40 11.86
C LEU A 333 1.34 -2.01 13.25
N ARG A 334 2.54 -2.09 13.82
CA ARG A 334 2.76 -2.67 15.14
C ARG A 334 2.09 -1.86 16.24
N GLU A 335 2.10 -0.53 16.14
CA GLU A 335 1.37 0.35 17.07
C GLU A 335 -0.13 0.04 17.04
N ASP A 336 -0.75 -0.02 15.86
CA ASP A 336 -2.18 -0.31 15.73
C ASP A 336 -2.54 -1.71 16.25
N LEU A 337 -1.77 -2.73 15.85
CA LEU A 337 -2.03 -4.10 16.26
C LEU A 337 -1.75 -4.34 17.76
N ASN A 338 -0.86 -3.57 18.37
CA ASN A 338 -0.66 -3.64 19.82
C ASN A 338 -1.89 -3.20 20.61
N GLU A 339 -2.67 -2.28 20.07
CA GLU A 339 -3.93 -1.85 20.68
C GLU A 339 -5.08 -2.83 20.38
N THR A 340 -5.17 -3.32 19.15
CA THR A 340 -6.39 -3.95 18.63
C THR A 340 -6.35 -5.48 18.55
N ALA A 341 -5.16 -6.10 18.40
CA ALA A 341 -5.05 -7.53 18.16
C ALA A 341 -5.31 -8.36 19.41
N GLN A 342 -6.09 -9.42 19.26
CA GLN A 342 -6.29 -10.42 20.31
C GLN A 342 -4.99 -11.20 20.57
N ARG A 343 -4.61 -11.39 21.85
CA ARG A 343 -3.45 -12.19 22.25
C ARG A 343 -3.85 -13.65 22.30
N VAL A 344 -3.16 -14.49 21.56
CA VAL A 344 -3.42 -15.94 21.50
C VAL A 344 -2.11 -16.72 21.62
N MET A 345 -2.20 -17.99 22.02
CA MET A 345 -1.06 -18.87 22.08
C MET A 345 -1.00 -19.74 20.82
N ALA A 346 0.16 -19.73 20.18
CA ALA A 346 0.49 -20.53 19.03
C ALA A 346 1.93 -20.99 19.13
N VAL A 347 2.25 -22.17 18.67
CA VAL A 347 3.59 -22.77 18.67
C VAL A 347 3.98 -23.06 17.23
N LEU A 348 5.02 -22.40 16.74
CA LEU A 348 5.42 -22.48 15.34
C LEU A 348 6.35 -23.65 15.05
N LYS A 349 7.26 -23.95 15.99
CA LYS A 349 8.19 -25.08 15.93
C LYS A 349 7.93 -26.00 17.14
N PRO A 350 6.87 -26.83 17.09
CA PRO A 350 6.38 -27.53 18.26
C PRO A 350 7.33 -28.66 18.69
N ILE A 351 7.60 -28.71 20.00
CA ILE A 351 8.14 -29.86 20.70
C ILE A 351 7.17 -30.26 21.81
N LYS A 352 7.02 -31.58 22.02
CA LYS A 352 6.12 -32.07 23.06
C LYS A 352 6.71 -31.77 24.45
N LEU A 353 5.87 -31.32 25.38
CA LEU A 353 6.16 -31.18 26.80
C LEU A 353 5.20 -32.08 27.58
N THR A 354 5.71 -33.02 28.36
CA THR A 354 4.90 -33.87 29.24
C THR A 354 5.11 -33.49 30.69
N ILE A 355 3.99 -33.16 31.36
CA ILE A 355 3.98 -32.85 32.80
C ILE A 355 3.79 -34.15 33.57
N THR A 356 4.87 -34.73 34.02
CA THR A 356 4.92 -36.12 34.52
C THR A 356 4.14 -36.38 35.80
N ASN A 357 3.95 -35.38 36.64
CA ASN A 357 3.13 -35.43 37.86
C ASN A 357 1.71 -34.91 37.71
N TYR A 358 1.27 -34.50 36.49
CA TYR A 358 -0.14 -34.16 36.23
C TYR A 358 -0.90 -35.45 36.00
N PRO A 359 -2.13 -35.58 36.60
CA PRO A 359 -2.91 -36.82 36.53
C PRO A 359 -3.26 -37.19 35.07
N GLU A 360 -3.05 -38.46 34.74
CA GLU A 360 -3.33 -38.99 33.41
C GLU A 360 -4.86 -38.94 33.09
N GLY A 361 -5.19 -38.53 31.88
CA GLY A 361 -6.60 -38.43 31.45
C GLY A 361 -7.37 -37.25 32.04
N GLN A 362 -6.77 -36.44 32.90
CA GLN A 362 -7.42 -35.22 33.41
C GLN A 362 -7.11 -34.00 32.51
N SER A 363 -8.06 -33.09 32.50
CA SER A 363 -7.91 -31.75 31.89
C SER A 363 -8.63 -30.71 32.73
N GLU A 364 -8.20 -29.50 32.68
CA GLU A 364 -8.81 -28.34 33.30
C GLU A 364 -8.81 -27.14 32.36
N THR A 365 -9.49 -26.07 32.76
CA THR A 365 -9.62 -24.85 31.96
C THR A 365 -9.07 -23.65 32.70
N PHE A 366 -8.51 -22.72 31.91
CA PHE A 366 -8.04 -21.41 32.36
C PHE A 366 -8.71 -20.31 31.57
N GLU A 367 -9.06 -19.23 32.27
CA GLU A 367 -9.50 -17.98 31.65
C GLU A 367 -8.27 -17.10 31.35
N ILE A 368 -8.10 -16.73 30.08
CA ILE A 368 -7.00 -15.88 29.62
C ILE A 368 -7.56 -14.61 28.99
N GLU A 369 -7.01 -13.46 29.36
CA GLU A 369 -7.36 -12.16 28.77
C GLU A 369 -7.11 -12.15 27.28
N ASN A 370 -8.09 -11.65 26.52
CA ASN A 370 -7.98 -11.50 25.07
C ASN A 370 -7.02 -10.35 24.68
N ASN A 371 -7.06 -9.24 25.41
CA ASN A 371 -6.15 -8.13 25.21
C ASN A 371 -5.91 -7.39 26.52
N PRO A 372 -4.68 -7.39 27.08
CA PRO A 372 -4.39 -6.68 28.34
C PRO A 372 -4.46 -5.15 28.22
N ASN A 373 -4.47 -4.60 26.99
CA ASN A 373 -4.61 -3.17 26.74
C ASN A 373 -6.07 -2.73 26.55
N ASP A 374 -7.00 -3.69 26.45
CA ASP A 374 -8.42 -3.45 26.28
C ASP A 374 -9.24 -4.37 27.22
N PRO A 375 -9.63 -3.88 28.37
CA PRO A 375 -10.44 -4.66 29.32
C PRO A 375 -11.80 -5.10 28.76
N GLU A 376 -12.34 -4.41 27.76
CA GLU A 376 -13.61 -4.75 27.13
C GLU A 376 -13.47 -5.92 26.14
N ALA A 377 -12.27 -6.26 25.74
CA ALA A 377 -12.00 -7.43 24.89
C ALA A 377 -12.34 -8.76 25.58
N GLY A 378 -12.52 -8.76 26.91
CA GLY A 378 -12.93 -9.92 27.70
C GLY A 378 -11.85 -11.00 27.80
N THR A 379 -12.31 -12.21 28.13
CA THR A 379 -11.48 -13.40 28.32
C THR A 379 -11.91 -14.53 27.38
N ARG A 380 -11.07 -15.53 27.24
CA ARG A 380 -11.39 -16.82 26.60
C ARG A 380 -10.91 -17.97 27.44
N THR A 381 -11.54 -19.11 27.27
CA THR A 381 -11.18 -20.35 27.95
C THR A 381 -10.20 -21.16 27.12
N ILE A 382 -9.09 -21.58 27.72
CA ILE A 382 -8.14 -22.55 27.14
C ILE A 382 -8.10 -23.80 28.00
N THR A 383 -7.80 -24.95 27.39
CA THR A 383 -7.62 -26.21 28.09
C THR A 383 -6.16 -26.46 28.46
N PHE A 384 -5.95 -27.19 29.55
CA PHE A 384 -4.64 -27.66 30.00
C PHE A 384 -4.75 -29.13 30.36
N SER A 385 -3.81 -29.92 29.88
CA SER A 385 -3.70 -31.33 30.21
C SER A 385 -2.23 -31.73 30.46
N ARG A 386 -1.99 -33.01 30.63
CA ARG A 386 -0.64 -33.56 30.87
C ARG A 386 0.35 -33.28 29.72
N ASP A 387 -0.14 -33.35 28.49
CA ASP A 387 0.66 -33.22 27.27
C ASP A 387 0.42 -31.86 26.61
N LEU A 388 1.48 -31.12 26.38
CA LEU A 388 1.47 -29.77 25.82
C LEU A 388 2.41 -29.68 24.62
N TRP A 389 2.23 -28.65 23.79
CA TRP A 389 3.19 -28.19 22.81
C TRP A 389 3.82 -26.87 23.25
N ILE A 390 5.15 -26.78 23.14
CA ILE A 390 5.94 -25.56 23.38
C ILE A 390 6.86 -25.31 22.19
N GLU A 391 7.45 -24.12 22.09
CA GLU A 391 8.50 -23.86 21.10
C GLU A 391 9.74 -24.71 21.37
N ALA A 392 10.28 -25.35 20.35
CA ALA A 392 11.53 -26.12 20.45
C ALA A 392 12.67 -25.25 21.00
N ASP A 393 12.70 -23.95 20.65
CA ASP A 393 13.70 -23.00 21.13
C ASP A 393 13.56 -22.64 22.63
N ASP A 394 12.46 -23.02 23.27
CA ASP A 394 12.28 -22.85 24.71
C ASP A 394 12.94 -23.95 25.55
N PHE A 395 13.56 -24.95 24.91
CA PHE A 395 14.28 -26.00 25.57
C PHE A 395 15.71 -26.15 25.02
N LEU A 396 16.67 -26.41 25.92
CA LEU A 396 18.03 -26.84 25.56
C LEU A 396 18.43 -28.04 26.46
N ALA A 397 18.90 -29.14 25.86
CA ALA A 397 19.43 -30.29 26.63
C ALA A 397 20.72 -29.90 27.35
N GLU A 398 21.54 -29.06 26.74
CA GLU A 398 22.79 -28.52 27.30
C GLU A 398 22.69 -26.99 27.29
N PRO A 399 22.46 -26.33 28.43
CA PRO A 399 22.20 -24.91 28.48
C PRO A 399 23.46 -24.07 28.22
N VAL A 400 23.28 -22.97 27.51
CA VAL A 400 24.29 -21.92 27.35
C VAL A 400 24.26 -20.95 28.54
N PRO A 401 25.36 -20.21 28.82
CA PRO A 401 25.40 -19.23 29.90
C PRO A 401 24.24 -18.20 29.80
N LYS A 402 23.60 -17.93 30.93
CA LYS A 402 22.46 -17.00 31.06
C LYS A 402 21.14 -17.45 30.37
N TYR A 403 21.05 -18.70 29.93
CA TYR A 403 19.78 -19.23 29.42
C TYR A 403 18.77 -19.37 30.57
N LYS A 404 17.60 -18.80 30.41
CA LYS A 404 16.55 -18.69 31.45
C LYS A 404 15.28 -19.47 31.10
N ARG A 405 15.33 -20.38 30.15
CA ARG A 405 14.20 -21.22 29.75
C ARG A 405 14.43 -22.67 30.25
N LEU A 406 13.75 -23.64 29.66
CA LEU A 406 13.77 -25.02 30.12
C LEU A 406 15.09 -25.73 29.78
N TYR A 407 15.66 -26.38 30.76
CA TYR A 407 16.74 -27.38 30.64
C TYR A 407 16.73 -28.28 31.87
N PRO A 408 17.28 -29.51 31.81
CA PRO A 408 17.29 -30.43 32.94
C PRO A 408 17.92 -29.81 34.19
N GLN A 409 17.19 -29.80 35.31
CA GLN A 409 17.57 -29.17 36.58
C GLN A 409 17.79 -27.62 36.47
N GLY A 410 17.18 -27.02 35.48
CA GLY A 410 17.20 -25.55 35.27
C GLY A 410 16.28 -24.79 36.21
N PRO A 411 16.14 -23.45 35.97
CA PRO A 411 15.24 -22.64 36.76
C PRO A 411 13.76 -23.00 36.50
N GLU A 412 12.93 -22.82 37.50
CA GLU A 412 11.48 -22.87 37.33
C GLU A 412 11.04 -21.85 36.28
N CYS A 413 10.15 -22.26 35.38
CA CYS A 413 9.56 -21.41 34.34
C CYS A 413 8.03 -21.33 34.55
N ARG A 414 7.42 -20.25 34.07
CA ARG A 414 5.96 -20.12 34.05
C ARG A 414 5.41 -20.60 32.72
N LEU A 415 4.43 -21.46 32.74
CA LEU A 415 3.51 -21.63 31.62
C LEU A 415 2.48 -20.50 31.69
N LYS A 416 2.41 -19.67 30.66
CA LYS A 416 1.58 -18.45 30.65
C LYS A 416 0.15 -18.73 31.09
N GLY A 417 -0.26 -18.09 32.21
CA GLY A 417 -1.60 -18.20 32.77
C GLY A 417 -1.97 -19.55 33.38
N ALA A 418 -1.04 -20.53 33.44
CA ALA A 418 -1.31 -21.86 33.98
C ALA A 418 -0.51 -22.14 35.25
N TYR A 419 0.65 -22.79 35.14
CA TYR A 419 1.42 -23.26 36.28
C TYR A 419 2.91 -22.92 36.18
N ILE A 420 3.60 -23.02 37.29
CA ILE A 420 5.05 -23.06 37.35
C ILE A 420 5.49 -24.51 37.10
N ILE A 421 6.53 -24.67 36.28
CA ILE A 421 7.10 -25.98 35.93
C ILE A 421 8.60 -26.03 36.17
N SER A 422 9.10 -27.24 36.46
CA SER A 422 10.52 -27.54 36.58
C SER A 422 10.89 -28.66 35.59
N CYS A 423 11.84 -28.40 34.71
CA CYS A 423 12.30 -29.39 33.75
C CYS A 423 13.10 -30.49 34.45
N THR A 424 12.71 -31.75 34.25
CA THR A 424 13.36 -32.94 34.84
C THR A 424 14.25 -33.67 33.85
N GLY A 425 14.00 -33.53 32.54
CA GLY A 425 14.77 -34.20 31.50
C GLY A 425 14.16 -34.08 30.12
N CYS A 426 14.64 -34.92 29.22
CA CYS A 426 14.10 -35.03 27.86
C CYS A 426 14.23 -36.44 27.30
N VAL A 427 13.43 -36.77 26.30
CA VAL A 427 13.55 -37.97 25.47
C VAL A 427 14.22 -37.60 24.16
N LYS A 428 15.13 -38.45 23.69
CA LYS A 428 15.82 -38.27 22.42
C LYS A 428 15.57 -39.46 21.50
N ASP A 429 15.54 -39.20 20.21
CA ASP A 429 15.49 -40.23 19.16
C ASP A 429 16.85 -40.90 18.97
N GLU A 430 16.91 -41.87 18.05
CA GLU A 430 18.14 -42.62 17.72
C GLU A 430 19.26 -41.73 17.16
N ASN A 431 18.92 -40.55 16.64
CA ASN A 431 19.87 -39.58 16.09
C ASN A 431 20.30 -38.52 17.13
N GLY A 432 19.78 -38.62 18.36
CA GLY A 432 20.07 -37.67 19.45
C GLY A 432 19.24 -36.41 19.44
N ASN A 433 18.24 -36.28 18.55
CA ASN A 433 17.32 -35.14 18.53
C ASN A 433 16.32 -35.26 19.68
N VAL A 434 16.04 -34.14 20.33
CA VAL A 434 15.05 -34.11 21.40
C VAL A 434 13.66 -34.20 20.78
N THR A 435 12.87 -35.17 21.20
CA THR A 435 11.49 -35.40 20.75
C THR A 435 10.46 -35.02 21.79
N GLU A 436 10.82 -35.04 23.08
CA GLU A 436 9.94 -34.73 24.18
C GLU A 436 10.71 -34.11 25.34
N VAL A 437 10.12 -33.09 25.98
CA VAL A 437 10.62 -32.46 27.21
C VAL A 437 9.80 -32.97 28.37
N LEU A 438 10.43 -33.34 29.47
CA LEU A 438 9.80 -33.84 30.68
C LEU A 438 9.91 -32.78 31.79
N ALA A 439 8.76 -32.48 32.43
CA ALA A 439 8.71 -31.52 33.53
C ALA A 439 7.73 -31.98 34.62
N THR A 440 7.89 -31.41 35.80
CA THR A 440 6.87 -31.43 36.85
C THR A 440 6.25 -30.07 37.03
N TYR A 441 4.99 -30.00 37.43
CA TYR A 441 4.33 -28.72 37.77
C TYR A 441 4.17 -28.59 39.29
N ASP A 442 4.05 -27.33 39.74
CA ASP A 442 3.69 -26.98 41.11
C ASP A 442 2.16 -26.80 41.18
N PRO A 443 1.43 -27.72 41.84
CA PRO A 443 -0.04 -27.66 41.91
C PRO A 443 -0.59 -26.39 42.60
N ASP A 444 0.21 -25.80 43.50
CA ASP A 444 -0.19 -24.62 44.27
C ASP A 444 0.09 -23.29 43.53
N SER A 445 0.61 -23.38 42.30
CA SER A 445 0.92 -22.22 41.46
C SER A 445 -0.11 -21.92 40.37
N ARG A 446 -1.37 -22.31 40.57
CA ARG A 446 -2.44 -22.09 39.58
C ARG A 446 -2.59 -20.60 39.25
N GLY A 447 -2.53 -20.26 37.94
CA GLY A 447 -2.48 -18.87 37.46
C GLY A 447 -1.06 -18.37 37.17
N GLY A 448 -0.01 -19.14 37.55
CA GLY A 448 1.38 -18.87 37.23
C GLY A 448 2.18 -18.17 38.32
N ASP A 449 1.60 -17.96 39.52
CA ASP A 449 2.30 -17.39 40.68
C ASP A 449 2.43 -18.44 41.80
N PRO A 450 3.59 -18.53 42.48
CA PRO A 450 3.79 -19.48 43.54
C PRO A 450 3.06 -19.07 44.83
N ALA A 451 2.35 -20.00 45.46
CA ALA A 451 1.60 -19.73 46.69
C ALA A 451 2.50 -19.27 47.86
N ASP A 452 3.74 -19.67 47.89
CA ASP A 452 4.74 -19.28 48.91
C ASP A 452 5.44 -17.95 48.64
N GLY A 453 5.09 -17.27 47.53
CA GLY A 453 5.64 -15.96 47.16
C GLY A 453 7.12 -15.99 46.68
N ARG A 454 7.70 -17.18 46.44
CA ARG A 454 9.08 -17.28 45.92
C ARG A 454 9.23 -16.63 44.56
N LYS A 455 10.40 -16.10 44.25
CA LYS A 455 10.68 -15.49 42.96
C LYS A 455 11.03 -16.56 41.91
N VAL A 456 10.17 -16.70 40.89
CA VAL A 456 10.48 -17.53 39.70
C VAL A 456 11.53 -16.84 38.86
N LYS A 457 12.68 -17.51 38.63
CA LYS A 457 13.85 -16.95 37.93
C LYS A 457 13.83 -17.19 36.43
N GLY A 458 13.09 -18.20 35.97
CA GLY A 458 12.96 -18.54 34.56
C GLY A 458 11.96 -17.67 33.81
N ALA A 459 11.90 -17.87 32.51
CA ALA A 459 11.03 -17.13 31.62
C ALA A 459 9.56 -17.60 31.73
N THR A 460 8.65 -16.77 31.25
CA THR A 460 7.28 -17.19 30.93
C THR A 460 7.24 -17.73 29.52
N ILE A 461 6.70 -18.95 29.37
CA ILE A 461 6.62 -19.71 28.12
C ILE A 461 5.16 -19.79 27.69
N HIS A 462 4.86 -19.58 26.41
CA HIS A 462 3.55 -19.89 25.83
C HIS A 462 3.47 -21.37 25.46
N TRP A 463 2.28 -21.88 25.38
CA TRP A 463 2.03 -23.31 25.23
C TRP A 463 0.64 -23.54 24.61
N VAL A 464 0.42 -24.74 24.07
CA VAL A 464 -0.88 -25.19 23.57
C VAL A 464 -1.13 -26.62 24.06
N ASP A 465 -2.36 -26.91 24.47
CA ASP A 465 -2.74 -28.26 24.89
C ASP A 465 -2.67 -29.24 23.71
N ALA A 466 -1.89 -30.30 23.84
CA ALA A 466 -1.71 -31.27 22.77
C ALA A 466 -2.99 -32.04 22.41
N ASN A 467 -3.92 -32.18 23.38
CA ASN A 467 -5.19 -32.87 23.19
C ASN A 467 -6.31 -31.97 22.68
N ASN A 468 -6.10 -30.63 22.71
CA ASN A 468 -7.10 -29.65 22.30
C ASN A 468 -6.48 -28.45 21.60
N CYS A 469 -5.93 -28.70 20.41
CA CYS A 469 -5.33 -27.69 19.53
C CYS A 469 -5.77 -27.92 18.08
N ALA A 470 -5.38 -27.02 17.22
CA ALA A 470 -5.51 -27.15 15.77
C ALA A 470 -4.15 -27.07 15.10
N ASP A 471 -4.01 -27.74 13.95
CA ASP A 471 -2.86 -27.62 13.09
C ASP A 471 -2.99 -26.37 12.21
N ALA A 472 -1.87 -25.71 11.94
CA ALA A 472 -1.83 -24.56 11.06
C ALA A 472 -0.55 -24.51 10.22
N GLU A 473 -0.65 -23.87 9.08
CA GLU A 473 0.48 -23.36 8.30
C GLU A 473 0.70 -21.90 8.67
N VAL A 474 1.95 -21.53 8.85
CA VAL A 474 2.33 -20.13 9.13
C VAL A 474 3.34 -19.66 8.11
N ARG A 475 3.05 -18.55 7.47
CA ARG A 475 3.91 -17.90 6.49
C ARG A 475 4.57 -16.68 7.10
N GLN A 476 5.89 -16.68 7.09
CA GLN A 476 6.71 -15.58 7.58
C GLN A 476 7.34 -14.85 6.41
N TYR A 477 7.17 -13.53 6.37
CA TYR A 477 7.67 -12.68 5.29
C TYR A 477 8.81 -11.79 5.78
N SER A 478 9.82 -11.63 4.93
CA SER A 478 10.88 -10.63 5.01
C SER A 478 10.77 -9.67 3.83
N ASN A 479 11.64 -8.66 3.77
CA ASN A 479 11.69 -7.76 2.63
C ASN A 479 11.88 -8.55 1.33
N LEU A 480 11.13 -8.18 0.29
CA LEU A 480 11.24 -8.82 -1.02
C LEU A 480 12.60 -8.55 -1.68
N PHE A 481 13.24 -7.44 -1.33
CA PHE A 481 14.57 -7.04 -1.80
C PHE A 481 15.54 -6.90 -0.63
N ASP A 482 16.74 -7.48 -0.77
CA ASP A 482 17.83 -7.30 0.21
C ASP A 482 18.47 -5.92 0.08
N ASP A 483 18.45 -5.33 -1.11
CA ASP A 483 18.99 -4.00 -1.39
C ASP A 483 18.01 -2.90 -0.93
N SER A 484 18.53 -1.87 -0.27
CA SER A 484 17.70 -0.75 0.20
C SER A 484 17.18 0.13 -0.94
N ASP A 485 17.85 0.18 -2.08
CA ASP A 485 17.43 0.93 -3.27
C ASP A 485 17.48 0.06 -4.54
N PRO A 486 16.53 -0.90 -4.67
CA PRO A 486 16.48 -1.79 -5.83
C PRO A 486 16.03 -1.06 -7.11
N ASP A 487 15.50 0.16 -6.97
CA ASP A 487 14.97 0.98 -8.07
C ASP A 487 16.00 1.96 -8.64
N ALA A 488 17.21 2.01 -8.05
CA ALA A 488 18.28 2.92 -8.49
C ALA A 488 18.62 2.76 -9.97
N ALA A 489 18.96 3.90 -10.61
CA ALA A 489 19.28 3.95 -12.03
C ALA A 489 20.45 3.01 -12.37
N GLY A 490 20.25 2.18 -13.40
CA GLY A 490 21.26 1.23 -13.88
C GLY A 490 21.36 -0.08 -13.11
N LYS A 491 20.58 -0.29 -12.05
CA LYS A 491 20.49 -1.58 -11.34
C LYS A 491 19.57 -2.57 -12.05
N ASP A 492 19.98 -3.82 -12.05
CA ASP A 492 19.05 -4.95 -12.28
C ASP A 492 18.31 -5.26 -10.97
N PHE A 493 17.07 -4.81 -10.87
CA PHE A 493 16.27 -5.00 -9.67
C PHE A 493 15.99 -6.48 -9.36
N LEU A 494 16.00 -7.37 -10.36
CA LEU A 494 15.81 -8.81 -10.16
C LEU A 494 17.01 -9.44 -9.43
N ALA A 495 18.21 -8.91 -9.64
CA ALA A 495 19.39 -9.35 -8.91
C ALA A 495 19.37 -8.92 -7.43
N CYS A 496 18.50 -7.99 -7.05
CA CYS A 496 18.34 -7.52 -5.66
C CYS A 496 17.28 -8.32 -4.88
N LEU A 497 16.64 -9.33 -5.49
CA LEU A 497 15.60 -10.13 -4.83
C LEU A 497 16.19 -10.94 -3.67
N ASN A 498 15.45 -10.95 -2.55
CA ASN A 498 15.75 -11.77 -1.39
C ASN A 498 15.19 -13.19 -1.58
N PRO A 499 16.03 -14.21 -1.76
CA PRO A 499 15.58 -15.59 -1.93
C PRO A 499 14.90 -16.16 -0.68
N ASN A 500 15.12 -15.56 0.49
CA ASN A 500 14.56 -15.96 1.77
C ASN A 500 13.39 -15.04 2.21
N SER A 501 12.76 -14.37 1.26
CA SER A 501 11.65 -13.43 1.54
C SER A 501 10.37 -14.10 2.06
N LEU A 502 10.26 -15.43 1.94
CA LEU A 502 9.14 -16.24 2.42
C LEU A 502 9.66 -17.53 3.07
N GLU A 503 9.28 -17.76 4.33
CA GLU A 503 9.44 -19.03 5.05
C GLU A 503 8.05 -19.60 5.35
N ILE A 504 7.79 -20.85 4.96
CA ILE A 504 6.54 -21.55 5.24
C ILE A 504 6.79 -22.58 6.32
N LEU A 505 6.11 -22.45 7.44
CA LEU A 505 6.15 -23.39 8.56
C LEU A 505 4.87 -24.22 8.55
N THR A 506 5.02 -25.54 8.49
CA THR A 506 3.91 -26.50 8.54
C THR A 506 3.88 -27.23 9.88
N GLY A 507 2.71 -27.73 10.27
CA GLY A 507 2.54 -28.46 11.52
C GLY A 507 2.61 -27.59 12.77
N CYS A 508 2.48 -26.27 12.63
CA CYS A 508 2.31 -25.36 13.76
C CYS A 508 1.09 -25.74 14.57
N LYS A 509 1.10 -25.50 15.88
CA LYS A 509 -0.01 -25.80 16.79
C LYS A 509 -0.60 -24.52 17.33
N VAL A 510 -1.90 -24.36 17.17
CA VAL A 510 -2.62 -23.15 17.62
C VAL A 510 -3.76 -23.53 18.57
N GLU A 511 -4.11 -22.64 19.48
CA GLU A 511 -5.24 -22.87 20.37
C GLU A 511 -6.56 -22.97 19.58
N THR A 512 -7.53 -23.73 20.13
CA THR A 512 -8.80 -24.04 19.43
C THR A 512 -9.65 -22.84 19.12
N SER A 513 -9.48 -21.72 19.82
CA SER A 513 -10.19 -20.46 19.52
C SER A 513 -9.89 -19.92 18.11
N LEU A 514 -8.80 -20.38 17.47
CA LEU A 514 -8.41 -19.98 16.14
C LEU A 514 -9.00 -20.84 15.01
N LYS A 515 -9.76 -21.90 15.33
CA LYS A 515 -10.37 -22.78 14.29
C LYS A 515 -11.28 -22.02 13.33
N ASP A 516 -11.99 -21.02 13.84
CA ASP A 516 -12.94 -20.22 13.07
C ASP A 516 -12.37 -18.83 12.69
N ALA A 517 -11.06 -18.65 12.85
CA ALA A 517 -10.40 -17.39 12.54
C ALA A 517 -10.50 -17.06 11.04
N LYS A 518 -10.93 -15.84 10.74
CA LYS A 518 -11.11 -15.34 9.36
C LYS A 518 -10.49 -13.95 9.21
N ALA A 519 -9.97 -13.68 8.02
CA ALA A 519 -9.58 -12.33 7.66
C ALA A 519 -10.81 -11.37 7.75
N PRO A 520 -10.64 -10.12 8.16
CA PRO A 520 -9.40 -9.39 8.46
C PRO A 520 -8.95 -9.45 9.94
N ALA A 521 -9.40 -10.43 10.73
CA ALA A 521 -9.02 -10.52 12.14
C ALA A 521 -7.50 -10.59 12.32
N SER A 522 -6.98 -9.88 13.32
CA SER A 522 -5.55 -9.85 13.64
C SER A 522 -5.30 -10.43 15.03
N TYR A 523 -4.24 -11.21 15.15
CA TYR A 523 -3.86 -11.89 16.37
C TYR A 523 -2.39 -11.62 16.70
N GLN A 524 -2.10 -11.39 17.97
CA GLN A 524 -0.74 -11.49 18.45
C GLN A 524 -0.49 -12.94 18.88
N PHE A 525 0.32 -13.68 18.14
CA PHE A 525 0.89 -14.92 18.65
C PHE A 525 1.93 -14.55 19.71
N MET A 526 1.60 -14.85 20.96
CA MET A 526 2.35 -14.37 22.12
C MET A 526 3.83 -14.68 21.97
N ARG A 527 4.70 -13.67 22.19
CA ARG A 527 6.16 -13.72 22.05
C ARG A 527 6.69 -13.85 20.62
N LEU A 528 5.85 -14.02 19.59
CA LEU A 528 6.26 -14.33 18.23
C LEU A 528 6.06 -13.17 17.25
N GLY A 529 4.89 -12.56 17.23
CA GLY A 529 4.55 -11.49 16.29
C GLY A 529 3.04 -11.29 16.17
N TYR A 530 2.67 -10.52 15.14
CA TYR A 530 1.27 -10.32 14.76
C TYR A 530 0.98 -11.09 13.47
N PHE A 531 -0.18 -11.71 13.43
CA PHE A 531 -0.59 -12.62 12.37
C PHE A 531 -2.05 -12.38 12.00
N CYS A 532 -2.39 -12.65 10.75
CA CYS A 532 -3.77 -12.67 10.27
C CYS A 532 -4.04 -13.96 9.48
N PRO A 533 -5.25 -14.48 9.49
CA PRO A 533 -5.64 -15.58 8.59
C PRO A 533 -5.49 -15.13 7.13
N ASP A 534 -4.95 -16.02 6.28
CA ASP A 534 -4.89 -15.74 4.84
C ASP A 534 -6.31 -15.74 4.25
N ASN A 535 -6.66 -14.67 3.54
CA ASN A 535 -8.03 -14.51 3.01
C ASN A 535 -8.36 -15.39 1.80
N LYS A 536 -7.36 -16.07 1.21
CA LYS A 536 -7.52 -16.95 0.06
C LYS A 536 -7.29 -18.41 0.40
N ASP A 537 -6.22 -18.68 1.16
CA ASP A 537 -5.71 -20.03 1.34
C ASP A 537 -6.13 -20.66 2.67
N SER A 538 -6.61 -19.85 3.65
CA SER A 538 -7.10 -20.38 4.93
C SER A 538 -8.54 -20.88 4.82
N SER A 539 -8.79 -22.08 5.35
CA SER A 539 -10.11 -22.70 5.44
C SER A 539 -10.26 -23.40 6.79
N ALA A 540 -11.45 -23.88 7.09
CA ALA A 540 -11.72 -24.62 8.34
C ALA A 540 -10.88 -25.91 8.47
N ASP A 541 -10.55 -26.55 7.34
CA ASP A 541 -9.76 -27.78 7.30
C ASP A 541 -8.25 -27.52 7.12
N HIS A 542 -7.88 -26.31 6.77
CA HIS A 542 -6.48 -25.90 6.54
C HIS A 542 -6.28 -24.45 6.97
N LEU A 543 -5.91 -24.26 8.22
CA LEU A 543 -5.64 -22.92 8.74
C LEU A 543 -4.31 -22.40 8.21
N VAL A 544 -4.33 -21.22 7.59
CA VAL A 544 -3.14 -20.53 7.10
C VAL A 544 -3.07 -19.13 7.69
N PHE A 545 -1.95 -18.81 8.34
CA PHE A 545 -1.71 -17.49 8.93
C PHE A 545 -0.51 -16.82 8.27
N ASN A 546 -0.69 -15.56 7.91
CA ASN A 546 0.35 -14.66 7.43
C ASN A 546 0.92 -13.85 8.60
N ARG A 547 2.25 -13.82 8.76
CA ARG A 547 2.88 -12.89 9.70
C ARG A 547 2.78 -11.47 9.15
N SER A 548 1.98 -10.63 9.79
CA SER A 548 1.83 -9.22 9.44
C SER A 548 3.11 -8.45 9.78
N VAL A 549 3.59 -8.57 11.03
CA VAL A 549 4.81 -7.92 11.50
C VAL A 549 5.38 -8.64 12.74
N SER A 550 6.70 -8.55 12.96
CA SER A 550 7.36 -9.06 14.16
C SER A 550 7.03 -8.23 15.41
N LEU A 551 7.23 -8.81 16.62
CA LEU A 551 7.10 -8.06 17.88
C LEU A 551 8.22 -7.05 18.10
N LYS A 552 9.44 -7.39 17.65
CA LYS A 552 10.59 -6.51 17.83
C LYS A 552 10.64 -5.48 16.71
N ASP A 553 10.82 -4.25 17.11
CA ASP A 553 11.02 -3.15 16.19
C ASP A 553 12.47 -3.11 15.71
N SER A 554 12.67 -3.06 14.40
CA SER A 554 13.95 -2.71 13.79
C SER A 554 14.11 -1.20 13.61
N TYR A 555 12.98 -0.47 13.57
CA TYR A 555 12.94 0.98 13.47
C TYR A 555 13.14 1.61 14.85
N LYS A 556 14.04 2.59 14.94
CA LYS A 556 14.22 3.42 16.14
C LYS A 556 13.84 4.84 15.74
N PRO A 557 12.73 5.39 16.29
CA PRO A 557 12.41 6.79 16.07
C PRO A 557 13.61 7.67 16.44
N ASN A 558 14.02 8.53 15.55
CA ASN A 558 14.98 9.57 15.91
C ASN A 558 14.27 10.50 16.91
N ASN A 559 14.75 10.55 18.15
CA ASN A 559 14.29 11.46 19.19
C ASN A 559 14.56 12.91 18.81
#